data_c6f4636b66c2f41755b42ea512e02886
#
_entry.id   c6f4636b66c2f41755b42ea512e02886
#
_cell.length_a   1.000
_cell.length_b   1.000
_cell.length_c   1.000
_cell.angle_alpha   90.00
_cell.angle_beta   90.00
_cell.angle_gamma   90.00
#
_symmetry.space_group_name_H-M   'P 1'
#
loop_
_entity.id
_entity.type
_entity.pdbx_description
1 polymer ?
#
loop_
_entity_poly.entity_id
_entity_poly.type
_entity_poly.pdbx_seq_one_letter_code
_entity_poly.pdbx_strand_id
1 'polypeptide(L)'
;WQLNDCWPTASWSMIDYEGRWKAVQYYAKRFFAPLLISCEEEGTLTQNTNVNAEPFTLRKSVTLCASNETTQDQAVEIGWQLRHADGTCIREYREKAEIPALSSFWFQKTELPEARIHEEYVSYDMTVDGEIVSAGSVLFCAPKHFHFTDPHLRVEMAEEGIIKIYAS
;
A
#
# COMPACT_ATOMS: atom_id res chain seq x y z
N TRP A 1 -13.40 10.19 9.96
CA TRP A 1 -14.16 11.42 9.89
C TRP A 1 -13.95 12.09 8.57
N GLN A 2 -14.95 12.27 7.76
CA GLN A 2 -16.32 11.83 7.81
C GLN A 2 -16.60 10.95 6.58
N LEU A 3 -17.67 10.11 6.62
CA LEU A 3 -17.95 9.18 5.52
C LEU A 3 -18.39 9.91 4.26
N ASN A 4 -19.40 10.80 4.37
CA ASN A 4 -19.94 11.52 3.22
C ASN A 4 -20.23 12.99 3.53
N ASP A 5 -20.28 13.81 2.48
CA ASP A 5 -20.73 15.18 2.56
C ASP A 5 -22.26 15.23 2.66
N CYS A 6 -22.76 16.15 3.48
CA CYS A 6 -24.20 16.41 3.61
C CYS A 6 -24.67 17.61 2.75
N TRP A 7 -23.77 18.29 2.08
CA TRP A 7 -24.03 19.41 1.16
C TRP A 7 -22.84 19.60 0.19
N PRO A 8 -23.02 20.27 -0.95
CA PRO A 8 -21.95 20.48 -1.92
C PRO A 8 -20.84 21.37 -1.37
N THR A 9 -19.70 20.77 -1.04
CA THR A 9 -18.53 21.48 -0.52
C THR A 9 -17.24 20.69 -0.77
N ALA A 10 -16.10 21.35 -0.65
CA ALA A 10 -14.81 20.69 -0.55
C ALA A 10 -14.55 20.31 0.91
N SER A 11 -14.36 19.03 1.17
CA SER A 11 -14.13 18.51 2.52
C SER A 11 -13.22 17.27 2.51
N TRP A 12 -12.90 16.78 3.70
CA TRP A 12 -12.16 15.53 3.93
C TRP A 12 -13.04 14.27 3.95
N SER A 13 -14.31 14.35 3.53
CA SER A 13 -15.18 13.17 3.41
C SER A 13 -14.64 12.17 2.39
N MET A 14 -15.02 10.91 2.53
CA MET A 14 -14.67 9.83 1.61
C MET A 14 -15.57 9.78 0.38
N ILE A 15 -16.82 10.26 0.53
CA ILE A 15 -17.85 10.30 -0.52
C ILE A 15 -18.38 11.72 -0.62
N ASP A 16 -18.46 12.27 -1.82
CA ASP A 16 -18.99 13.62 -1.99
C ASP A 16 -20.53 13.68 -1.88
N TYR A 17 -21.08 14.89 -1.93
CA TYR A 17 -22.53 15.12 -1.81
C TYR A 17 -23.35 14.39 -2.89
N GLU A 18 -22.79 14.19 -4.07
CA GLU A 18 -23.45 13.50 -5.20
C GLU A 18 -23.25 11.98 -5.19
N GLY A 19 -22.62 11.44 -4.13
CA GLY A 19 -22.37 10.00 -3.98
C GLY A 19 -21.13 9.49 -4.72
N ARG A 20 -20.29 10.39 -5.25
CA ARG A 20 -19.05 10.00 -5.93
C ARG A 20 -17.95 9.66 -4.92
N TRP A 21 -17.26 8.56 -5.13
CA TRP A 21 -16.14 8.14 -4.30
C TRP A 21 -14.90 9.00 -4.56
N LYS A 22 -14.36 9.57 -3.49
CA LYS A 22 -13.03 10.20 -3.51
C LYS A 22 -11.95 9.13 -3.37
N ALA A 23 -10.69 9.48 -3.70
CA ALA A 23 -9.57 8.53 -3.68
C ALA A 23 -9.48 7.73 -2.37
N VAL A 24 -9.70 8.38 -1.21
CA VAL A 24 -9.64 7.73 0.10
C VAL A 24 -10.66 6.59 0.27
N GLN A 25 -11.82 6.65 -0.40
CA GLN A 25 -12.82 5.57 -0.33
C GLN A 25 -12.33 4.28 -1.01
N TYR A 26 -11.57 4.40 -2.10
CA TYR A 26 -10.96 3.24 -2.75
C TYR A 26 -9.88 2.61 -1.87
N TYR A 27 -9.12 3.42 -1.13
CA TYR A 27 -8.18 2.91 -0.14
C TYR A 27 -8.90 2.29 1.06
N ALA A 28 -9.98 2.91 1.54
CA ALA A 28 -10.81 2.36 2.63
C ALA A 28 -11.35 0.97 2.30
N LYS A 29 -11.82 0.75 1.07
CA LYS A 29 -12.21 -0.58 0.60
C LYS A 29 -11.10 -1.62 0.76
N ARG A 30 -9.85 -1.24 0.58
CA ARG A 30 -8.70 -2.14 0.73
C ARG A 30 -8.39 -2.46 2.19
N PHE A 31 -8.26 -1.42 3.04
CA PHE A 31 -7.86 -1.64 4.43
C PHE A 31 -8.99 -2.11 5.35
N PHE A 32 -10.24 -2.13 4.87
CA PHE A 32 -11.37 -2.81 5.52
C PHE A 32 -11.68 -4.18 4.89
N ALA A 33 -10.81 -4.71 4.05
CA ALA A 33 -10.99 -6.07 3.53
C ALA A 33 -10.79 -7.11 4.65
N PRO A 34 -11.58 -8.20 4.69
CA PRO A 34 -11.48 -9.22 5.72
C PRO A 34 -10.13 -9.93 5.80
N LEU A 35 -9.41 -9.97 4.68
CA LEU A 35 -8.03 -10.44 4.60
C LEU A 35 -7.17 -9.25 4.21
N LEU A 36 -6.27 -8.87 5.09
CA LEU A 36 -5.43 -7.68 4.93
C LEU A 36 -3.96 -8.03 5.19
N ILE A 37 -3.09 -7.59 4.30
CA ILE A 37 -1.66 -7.49 4.57
C ILE A 37 -1.27 -6.03 4.76
N SER A 38 -0.48 -5.74 5.77
CA SER A 38 0.09 -4.43 6.05
C SER A 38 1.58 -4.55 6.32
N CYS A 39 2.28 -3.43 6.22
CA CYS A 39 3.69 -3.32 6.54
C CYS A 39 3.86 -2.27 7.63
N GLU A 40 4.61 -2.60 8.67
CA GLU A 40 5.01 -1.64 9.69
C GLU A 40 5.97 -0.62 9.09
N GLU A 41 5.65 0.66 9.24
CA GLU A 41 6.54 1.77 8.90
C GLU A 41 7.27 2.23 10.16
N GLU A 42 8.58 2.01 10.22
CA GLU A 42 9.39 2.49 11.32
C GLU A 42 9.87 3.92 11.09
N GLY A 43 9.31 4.84 11.85
CA GLY A 43 9.61 6.26 11.79
C GLY A 43 8.37 7.11 11.52
N THR A 44 8.51 8.41 11.67
CA THR A 44 7.39 9.35 11.54
C THR A 44 7.40 9.98 10.16
N LEU A 45 6.83 9.32 9.15
CA LEU A 45 6.68 9.90 7.81
C LEU A 45 5.70 11.08 7.78
N THR A 46 4.76 11.12 8.73
CA THR A 46 3.53 11.92 8.57
C THR A 46 3.37 13.08 9.56
N GLN A 47 4.23 13.22 10.58
CA GLN A 47 3.95 14.19 11.65
C GLN A 47 5.14 15.05 12.06
N ASN A 48 6.00 15.40 11.14
CA ASN A 48 6.94 16.46 11.46
C ASN A 48 6.21 17.80 11.33
N THR A 49 5.75 18.33 12.47
CA THR A 49 5.10 19.64 12.56
C THR A 49 6.07 20.79 12.26
N ASN A 50 7.36 20.51 12.26
CA ASN A 50 8.38 21.48 11.92
C ASN A 50 8.82 21.30 10.46
N VAL A 51 8.39 22.19 9.58
CA VAL A 51 8.75 22.21 8.15
C VAL A 51 10.25 22.38 7.90
N ASN A 52 10.99 22.87 8.89
CA ASN A 52 12.44 23.07 8.84
C ASN A 52 13.21 21.99 9.63
N ALA A 53 12.54 20.90 10.02
CA ALA A 53 13.23 19.82 10.70
C ALA A 53 14.28 19.19 9.80
N GLU A 54 15.44 18.90 10.40
CA GLU A 54 16.49 18.11 9.76
C GLU A 54 15.92 16.78 9.25
N PRO A 55 16.43 16.27 8.12
CA PRO A 55 16.03 14.95 7.63
C PRO A 55 16.25 13.91 8.72
N PHE A 56 15.19 13.20 9.07
CA PHE A 56 15.30 12.11 10.03
C PHE A 56 15.67 10.82 9.31
N THR A 57 16.44 9.98 9.99
CA THR A 57 16.80 8.67 9.47
C THR A 57 15.63 7.72 9.67
N LEU A 58 15.01 7.29 8.56
CA LEU A 58 14.05 6.21 8.59
C LEU A 58 14.79 4.86 8.67
N ARG A 59 14.25 3.95 9.44
CA ARG A 59 14.66 2.55 9.33
C ARG A 59 14.14 1.97 8.02
N LYS A 60 15.07 1.42 7.25
CA LYS A 60 14.78 0.73 6.02
C LYS A 60 14.57 -0.75 6.32
N SER A 61 13.33 -1.09 6.66
CA SER A 61 12.95 -2.45 7.06
C SER A 61 11.57 -2.81 6.55
N VAL A 62 11.29 -4.10 6.49
CA VAL A 62 9.99 -4.68 6.17
C VAL A 62 9.57 -5.58 7.31
N THR A 63 8.44 -5.28 7.93
CA THR A 63 7.77 -6.14 8.89
C THR A 63 6.32 -6.26 8.45
N LEU A 64 5.95 -7.41 7.88
CA LEU A 64 4.60 -7.65 7.40
C LEU A 64 3.70 -8.15 8.52
N CYS A 65 2.43 -7.78 8.48
CA CYS A 65 1.36 -8.31 9.30
C CYS A 65 0.21 -8.77 8.41
N ALA A 66 -0.16 -10.04 8.49
CA ALA A 66 -1.36 -10.56 7.85
C ALA A 66 -2.48 -10.63 8.89
N SER A 67 -3.63 -10.04 8.58
CA SER A 67 -4.84 -10.05 9.41
C SER A 67 -5.94 -10.84 8.72
N ASN A 68 -6.56 -11.73 9.47
CA ASN A 68 -7.69 -12.55 9.05
C ASN A 68 -8.89 -12.26 9.94
N GLU A 69 -9.85 -11.50 9.44
CA GLU A 69 -11.12 -11.20 10.11
C GLU A 69 -12.25 -12.17 9.73
N THR A 70 -11.92 -13.23 8.99
CA THR A 70 -12.90 -14.29 8.68
C THR A 70 -13.03 -15.29 9.84
N THR A 71 -14.07 -16.09 9.81
CA THR A 71 -14.32 -17.15 10.81
C THR A 71 -13.66 -18.48 10.47
N GLN A 72 -12.76 -18.51 9.48
CA GLN A 72 -12.04 -19.70 9.05
C GLN A 72 -10.54 -19.40 8.98
N ASP A 73 -9.72 -20.42 9.27
CA ASP A 73 -8.29 -20.33 9.07
C ASP A 73 -7.97 -20.16 7.58
N GLN A 74 -6.97 -19.37 7.26
CA GLN A 74 -6.59 -19.02 5.88
C GLN A 74 -5.16 -19.45 5.58
N ALA A 75 -5.00 -20.31 4.59
CA ALA A 75 -3.70 -20.62 4.02
C ALA A 75 -3.33 -19.51 3.03
N VAL A 76 -2.26 -18.77 3.31
CA VAL A 76 -1.83 -17.63 2.52
C VAL A 76 -0.38 -17.78 2.08
N GLU A 77 -0.01 -17.12 0.99
CA GLU A 77 1.37 -16.81 0.68
C GLU A 77 1.55 -15.30 0.72
N ILE A 78 2.47 -14.83 1.54
CA ILE A 78 2.85 -13.41 1.61
C ILE A 78 4.16 -13.18 0.89
N GLY A 79 4.35 -11.98 0.37
CA GLY A 79 5.62 -11.59 -0.21
C GLY A 79 5.88 -10.11 -0.16
N TRP A 80 7.15 -9.76 -0.31
CA TRP A 80 7.57 -8.40 -0.56
C TRP A 80 8.67 -8.34 -1.61
N GLN A 81 8.77 -7.21 -2.28
CA GLN A 81 9.80 -6.94 -3.27
C GLN A 81 10.35 -5.53 -3.05
N LEU A 82 11.67 -5.42 -2.91
CA LEU A 82 12.38 -4.14 -3.04
C LEU A 82 12.48 -3.82 -4.53
N ARG A 83 12.02 -2.65 -4.92
CA ARG A 83 11.94 -2.23 -6.33
C ARG A 83 12.58 -0.87 -6.53
N HIS A 84 13.15 -0.64 -7.72
CA HIS A 84 13.43 0.70 -8.22
C HIS A 84 12.14 1.46 -8.54
N ALA A 85 12.24 2.80 -8.67
CA ALA A 85 11.12 3.67 -9.02
C ALA A 85 10.43 3.29 -10.35
N ASP A 86 11.16 2.66 -11.28
CA ASP A 86 10.63 2.13 -12.54
C ASP A 86 9.92 0.77 -12.41
N GLY A 87 9.83 0.23 -11.19
CA GLY A 87 9.20 -1.07 -10.91
C GLY A 87 10.12 -2.28 -11.04
N THR A 88 11.36 -2.13 -11.47
CA THR A 88 12.32 -3.24 -11.58
C THR A 88 12.60 -3.84 -10.21
N CYS A 89 12.44 -5.15 -10.06
CA CYS A 89 12.69 -5.89 -8.82
C CYS A 89 14.20 -6.04 -8.57
N ILE A 90 14.62 -5.66 -7.36
CA ILE A 90 16.02 -5.76 -6.88
C ILE A 90 16.18 -7.02 -6.03
N ARG A 91 15.23 -7.23 -5.12
CA ARG A 91 15.23 -8.31 -4.14
C ARG A 91 13.80 -8.70 -3.81
N GLU A 92 13.56 -9.99 -3.62
CA GLU A 92 12.23 -10.48 -3.24
C GLU A 92 12.32 -11.52 -2.13
N TYR A 93 11.18 -11.70 -1.47
CA TYR A 93 10.95 -12.73 -0.47
C TYR A 93 9.51 -13.20 -0.55
N ARG A 94 9.29 -14.52 -0.34
CA ARG A 94 7.96 -15.09 -0.21
C ARG A 94 7.94 -16.16 0.87
N GLU A 95 6.81 -16.26 1.57
CA GLU A 95 6.59 -17.23 2.64
C GLU A 95 5.14 -17.67 2.67
N LYS A 96 4.92 -18.97 2.91
CA LYS A 96 3.59 -19.54 3.13
C LYS A 96 3.30 -19.63 4.62
N ALA A 97 2.09 -19.27 5.00
CA ALA A 97 1.64 -19.32 6.38
C ALA A 97 0.15 -19.69 6.46
N GLU A 98 -0.27 -20.18 7.61
CA GLU A 98 -1.66 -20.34 7.99
C GLU A 98 -2.01 -19.29 9.02
N ILE A 99 -3.00 -18.45 8.71
CA ILE A 99 -3.46 -17.38 9.60
C ILE A 99 -4.77 -17.82 10.24
N PRO A 100 -4.78 -18.06 11.56
CA PRO A 100 -5.99 -18.50 12.24
C PRO A 100 -7.14 -17.52 12.09
N ALA A 101 -8.36 -18.02 12.18
CA ALA A 101 -9.57 -17.21 12.19
C ALA A 101 -9.52 -16.12 13.25
N LEU A 102 -10.01 -14.90 12.90
CA LEU A 102 -10.12 -13.75 13.80
C LEU A 102 -8.80 -13.38 14.48
N SER A 103 -7.68 -13.51 13.75
CA SER A 103 -6.35 -13.26 14.27
C SER A 103 -5.47 -12.45 13.32
N SER A 104 -4.34 -11.99 13.85
CA SER A 104 -3.27 -11.36 13.07
C SER A 104 -1.94 -12.06 13.38
N PHE A 105 -1.11 -12.16 12.35
CA PHE A 105 0.21 -12.79 12.45
C PHE A 105 1.29 -11.83 11.93
N TRP A 106 2.32 -11.60 12.75
CA TRP A 106 3.47 -10.79 12.40
C TRP A 106 4.62 -11.66 11.89
N PHE A 107 5.11 -11.33 10.71
CA PHE A 107 6.25 -12.01 10.09
C PHE A 107 7.57 -11.44 10.58
N GLN A 108 8.64 -12.20 10.34
CA GLN A 108 9.97 -11.78 10.75
C GLN A 108 10.39 -10.49 10.02
N LYS A 109 10.89 -9.54 10.79
CA LYS A 109 11.45 -8.29 10.27
C LYS A 109 12.67 -8.55 9.39
N THR A 110 12.72 -7.89 8.24
CA THR A 110 13.88 -7.87 7.34
C THR A 110 14.44 -6.45 7.26
N GLU A 111 15.72 -6.28 7.57
CA GLU A 111 16.42 -5.01 7.37
C GLU A 111 16.90 -4.88 5.92
N LEU A 112 16.80 -3.67 5.37
CA LEU A 112 17.21 -3.32 4.00
C LEU A 112 18.17 -2.12 4.03
N PRO A 113 19.33 -2.23 4.70
CA PRO A 113 20.24 -1.08 4.90
C PRO A 113 20.74 -0.50 3.58
N GLU A 114 20.82 -1.33 2.54
CA GLU A 114 21.25 -0.98 1.20
C GLU A 114 20.23 -0.14 0.41
N ALA A 115 18.95 -0.13 0.80
CA ALA A 115 17.89 0.54 0.04
C ALA A 115 18.13 2.05 -0.07
N ARG A 116 17.91 2.58 -1.27
CA ARG A 116 18.04 4.02 -1.60
C ARG A 116 16.71 4.71 -1.38
N ILE A 117 16.63 5.53 -0.32
CA ILE A 117 15.35 6.06 0.21
C ILE A 117 14.54 6.92 -0.77
N HIS A 118 15.17 7.52 -1.77
CA HIS A 118 14.50 8.40 -2.73
C HIS A 118 14.20 7.73 -4.08
N GLU A 119 14.70 6.51 -4.30
CA GLU A 119 14.65 5.84 -5.61
C GLU A 119 14.10 4.42 -5.54
N GLU A 120 13.99 3.86 -4.33
CA GLU A 120 13.58 2.48 -4.11
C GLU A 120 12.44 2.40 -3.10
N TYR A 121 11.54 1.46 -3.33
CA TYR A 121 10.38 1.23 -2.48
C TYR A 121 10.13 -0.26 -2.30
N VAL A 122 9.33 -0.60 -1.30
CA VAL A 122 8.87 -1.97 -1.11
C VAL A 122 7.42 -2.07 -1.58
N SER A 123 7.14 -3.03 -2.46
CA SER A 123 5.80 -3.54 -2.70
C SER A 123 5.61 -4.85 -1.93
N TYR A 124 4.40 -5.11 -1.44
CA TYR A 124 4.07 -6.33 -0.75
C TYR A 124 2.66 -6.81 -1.10
N ASP A 125 2.46 -8.10 -1.04
CA ASP A 125 1.19 -8.73 -1.36
C ASP A 125 0.92 -9.97 -0.52
N MET A 126 -0.35 -10.36 -0.47
CA MET A 126 -0.83 -11.60 0.07
C MET A 126 -1.73 -12.29 -0.93
N THR A 127 -1.48 -13.57 -1.18
CA THR A 127 -2.27 -14.40 -2.08
C THR A 127 -2.97 -15.53 -1.34
N VAL A 128 -4.17 -15.87 -1.81
CA VAL A 128 -4.93 -17.05 -1.43
C VAL A 128 -5.27 -17.78 -2.73
N ASP A 129 -4.97 -19.07 -2.79
CA ASP A 129 -5.20 -19.91 -3.99
C ASP A 129 -4.59 -19.33 -5.29
N GLY A 130 -3.47 -18.61 -5.16
CA GLY A 130 -2.76 -17.98 -6.29
C GLY A 130 -3.30 -16.62 -6.71
N GLU A 131 -4.37 -16.13 -6.11
CA GLU A 131 -4.96 -14.82 -6.40
C GLU A 131 -4.54 -13.78 -5.35
N ILE A 132 -4.15 -12.59 -5.78
CA ILE A 132 -3.81 -11.48 -4.87
C ILE A 132 -5.08 -10.98 -4.21
N VAL A 133 -5.18 -11.15 -2.88
CA VAL A 133 -6.31 -10.70 -2.07
C VAL A 133 -6.05 -9.37 -1.37
N SER A 134 -4.78 -9.05 -1.11
CA SER A 134 -4.39 -7.78 -0.49
C SER A 134 -2.99 -7.39 -0.94
N ALA A 135 -2.73 -6.11 -1.13
CA ALA A 135 -1.43 -5.59 -1.53
C ALA A 135 -1.24 -4.14 -1.08
N GLY A 136 0.02 -3.73 -0.96
CA GLY A 136 0.38 -2.37 -0.64
C GLY A 136 1.81 -2.04 -1.02
N SER A 137 2.23 -0.84 -0.65
CA SER A 137 3.62 -0.39 -0.83
C SER A 137 4.01 0.57 0.28
N VAL A 138 5.29 0.62 0.61
CA VAL A 138 5.88 1.58 1.53
C VAL A 138 7.07 2.27 0.89
N LEU A 139 7.19 3.57 1.15
CA LEU A 139 8.35 4.39 0.81
C LEU A 139 9.19 4.59 2.07
N PHE A 140 10.49 4.78 1.90
CA PHE A 140 11.40 5.11 3.01
C PHE A 140 11.59 6.62 3.21
N CYS A 141 10.82 7.43 2.51
CA CYS A 141 10.76 8.89 2.65
C CYS A 141 9.33 9.39 2.41
N ALA A 142 9.07 10.65 2.73
CA ALA A 142 7.81 11.26 2.36
C ALA A 142 7.62 11.26 0.82
N PRO A 143 6.43 11.00 0.29
CA PRO A 143 6.20 10.91 -1.17
C PRO A 143 6.72 12.11 -1.97
N LYS A 144 6.67 13.32 -1.39
CA LYS A 144 7.19 14.55 -2.02
C LYS A 144 8.71 14.54 -2.24
N HIS A 145 9.44 13.63 -1.61
CA HIS A 145 10.90 13.48 -1.73
C HIS A 145 11.30 12.24 -2.52
N PHE A 146 10.34 11.42 -2.91
CA PHE A 146 10.61 10.25 -3.74
C PHE A 146 10.75 10.65 -5.21
N HIS A 147 11.74 10.13 -5.90
CA HIS A 147 12.00 10.40 -7.31
C HIS A 147 11.16 9.48 -8.19
N PHE A 148 9.88 9.81 -8.34
CA PHE A 148 9.00 9.06 -9.23
C PHE A 148 9.47 9.17 -10.69
N THR A 149 9.46 8.05 -11.40
CA THR A 149 9.63 8.02 -12.85
C THR A 149 8.30 8.28 -13.54
N ASP A 150 8.34 8.88 -14.74
CA ASP A 150 7.13 9.02 -15.55
C ASP A 150 6.70 7.61 -16.05
N PRO A 151 5.50 7.13 -15.69
CA PRO A 151 5.02 5.82 -16.12
C PRO A 151 4.51 5.82 -17.56
N HIS A 152 4.65 6.91 -18.31
CA HIS A 152 4.18 7.08 -19.69
C HIS A 152 2.76 6.54 -19.91
N LEU A 153 1.84 6.97 -19.04
CA LEU A 153 0.46 6.47 -19.06
C LEU A 153 -0.22 6.74 -20.42
N ARG A 154 -0.74 5.68 -21.01
CA ARG A 154 -1.58 5.72 -22.19
C ARG A 154 -2.99 5.25 -21.84
N VAL A 155 -3.99 6.02 -22.23
CA VAL A 155 -5.41 5.74 -21.98
C VAL A 155 -6.10 5.47 -23.28
N GLU A 156 -6.84 4.37 -23.36
CA GLU A 156 -7.64 3.99 -24.52
C GLU A 156 -9.08 3.67 -24.11
N MET A 157 -10.03 4.10 -24.91
CA MET A 157 -11.41 3.62 -24.83
C MET A 157 -11.50 2.28 -25.57
N ALA A 158 -11.76 1.19 -24.86
CA ALA A 158 -11.81 -0.14 -25.45
C ALA A 158 -13.22 -0.49 -25.96
N GLU A 159 -14.24 -0.22 -25.15
CA GLU A 159 -15.66 -0.44 -25.42
C GLU A 159 -16.46 0.61 -24.66
N GLU A 160 -17.76 0.70 -24.90
CA GLU A 160 -18.61 1.66 -24.20
C GLU A 160 -18.52 1.44 -22.68
N GLY A 161 -18.00 2.44 -21.97
CA GLY A 161 -17.82 2.42 -20.52
C GLY A 161 -16.53 1.72 -20.00
N ILE A 162 -15.67 1.15 -20.90
CA ILE A 162 -14.41 0.53 -20.52
C ILE A 162 -13.23 1.40 -20.94
N ILE A 163 -12.43 1.80 -19.95
CA ILE A 163 -11.18 2.53 -20.17
C ILE A 163 -10.02 1.60 -19.83
N LYS A 164 -9.09 1.41 -20.77
CA LYS A 164 -7.82 0.71 -20.53
C LYS A 164 -6.72 1.72 -20.28
N ILE A 165 -5.95 1.48 -19.22
CA ILE A 165 -4.78 2.31 -18.86
C ILE A 165 -3.56 1.42 -18.94
N TYR A 166 -2.56 1.89 -19.69
CA TYR A 166 -1.28 1.21 -19.85
C TYR A 166 -0.18 2.07 -19.21
N ALA A 167 0.78 1.42 -18.57
CA ALA A 167 2.04 1.99 -18.12
C ALA A 167 3.19 1.28 -18.83
N SER A 168 4.25 1.98 -19.21
CA SER A 168 5.41 1.43 -19.92
C SER A 168 6.72 1.83 -19.24
#